data_031c456f78f7c118ed8a7fb93d1c23ff
#
_entry.id   031c456f78f7c118ed8a7fb93d1c23ff
#
_cell.length_a   1.000
_cell.length_b   1.000
_cell.length_c   1.000
_cell.angle_alpha   90.00
_cell.angle_beta   90.00
_cell.angle_gamma   90.00
#
_symmetry.space_group_name_H-M   'P 1'
#
loop_
_entity.id
_entity.type
_entity.pdbx_description
1 polymer ?
#
loop_
_entity_poly.entity_id
_entity_poly.type
_entity_poly.pdbx_seq_one_letter_code
_entity_poly.pdbx_strand_id
1 'polypeptide(L)'
;AAQPEVVAIGECGLDFNRNFSTPEEQERAFVAQLRIAADLNMPVFMHCRDAHERFMTLLEPWLDKLPGAVLHCFTGTREEMQACVARGIYIGITGWVCDERRGLELRELLPLIPAEKLLIETDAPYLLPRDLTPKPSSRRNEPAHLPHILQRIAHWRGEDAAWLAATTDANVKTLFGIAF
;
A
#
# COMPACT_ATOMS: atom_id res chain seq x y z
N ALA A 1 -17.19 0.33 -11.46
CA ALA A 1 -16.79 1.73 -11.26
C ALA A 1 -17.98 2.70 -11.25
N ALA A 2 -19.15 2.30 -11.76
CA ALA A 2 -20.35 3.16 -11.79
C ALA A 2 -21.07 3.26 -10.43
N GLN A 3 -20.73 2.43 -9.46
CA GLN A 3 -21.33 2.45 -8.12
C GLN A 3 -20.64 3.52 -7.26
N PRO A 4 -21.37 4.28 -6.42
CA PRO A 4 -20.81 5.36 -5.61
C PRO A 4 -19.81 4.89 -4.55
N GLU A 5 -19.87 3.62 -4.17
CA GLU A 5 -18.95 3.02 -3.21
C GLU A 5 -17.57 2.68 -3.82
N VAL A 6 -17.44 2.68 -5.15
CA VAL A 6 -16.18 2.38 -5.83
C VAL A 6 -15.34 3.66 -5.92
N VAL A 7 -14.21 3.66 -5.23
CA VAL A 7 -13.35 4.85 -5.07
C VAL A 7 -11.95 4.68 -5.70
N ALA A 8 -11.61 3.49 -6.20
CA ALA A 8 -10.34 3.20 -6.86
C ALA A 8 -10.48 2.05 -7.85
N ILE A 9 -9.52 1.95 -8.76
CA ILE A 9 -9.33 0.80 -9.65
C ILE A 9 -8.20 -0.06 -9.08
N GLY A 10 -8.42 -1.35 -8.98
CA GLY A 10 -7.45 -2.33 -8.46
C GLY A 10 -8.17 -3.53 -7.84
N GLU A 11 -7.44 -4.37 -7.19
CA GLU A 11 -5.99 -4.43 -7.05
C GLU A 11 -5.37 -4.83 -8.39
N CYS A 12 -4.33 -4.12 -8.84
CA CYS A 12 -3.62 -4.42 -10.07
C CYS A 12 -2.10 -4.21 -9.87
N GLY A 13 -1.30 -4.83 -10.71
CA GLY A 13 0.15 -4.71 -10.60
C GLY A 13 0.89 -5.95 -11.05
N LEU A 14 2.07 -6.17 -10.47
CA LEU A 14 2.95 -7.27 -10.83
C LEU A 14 3.41 -8.05 -9.59
N ASP A 15 3.41 -9.38 -9.71
CA ASP A 15 3.96 -10.29 -8.70
C ASP A 15 4.81 -11.35 -9.41
N PHE A 16 6.12 -11.08 -9.52
CA PHE A 16 7.06 -12.01 -10.13
C PHE A 16 7.63 -13.01 -9.12
N ASN A 17 7.15 -12.98 -7.88
CA ASN A 17 7.44 -14.00 -6.87
C ASN A 17 6.47 -15.19 -6.98
N ARG A 18 5.16 -14.92 -7.03
CA ARG A 18 4.13 -15.97 -7.10
C ARG A 18 3.88 -16.47 -8.52
N ASN A 19 3.91 -15.57 -9.51
CA ASN A 19 3.71 -15.88 -10.93
C ASN A 19 2.46 -16.76 -11.20
N PHE A 20 1.32 -16.38 -10.63
CA PHE A 20 0.04 -17.06 -10.90
C PHE A 20 -0.39 -16.97 -12.38
N SER A 21 0.10 -15.94 -13.08
CA SER A 21 0.04 -15.77 -14.53
C SER A 21 1.44 -15.48 -15.05
N THR A 22 1.64 -15.59 -16.35
CA THR A 22 2.93 -15.22 -16.94
C THR A 22 3.21 -13.73 -16.78
N PRO A 23 4.48 -13.29 -16.76
CA PRO A 23 4.80 -11.86 -16.68
C PRO A 23 4.10 -11.04 -17.76
N GLU A 24 4.02 -11.53 -19.00
CA GLU A 24 3.35 -10.84 -20.12
C GLU A 24 1.84 -10.69 -19.89
N GLU A 25 1.19 -11.67 -19.29
CA GLU A 25 -0.23 -11.59 -18.94
C GLU A 25 -0.47 -10.59 -17.82
N GLN A 26 0.39 -10.61 -16.78
CA GLN A 26 0.34 -9.65 -15.70
C GLN A 26 0.53 -8.22 -16.21
N GLU A 27 1.51 -7.98 -17.07
CA GLU A 27 1.77 -6.66 -17.65
C GLU A 27 0.59 -6.15 -18.47
N ARG A 28 0.01 -7.00 -19.33
CA ARG A 28 -1.20 -6.63 -20.10
C ARG A 28 -2.37 -6.26 -19.20
N ALA A 29 -2.62 -7.04 -18.15
CA ALA A 29 -3.69 -6.77 -17.21
C ALA A 29 -3.43 -5.48 -16.44
N PHE A 30 -2.20 -5.24 -15.99
CA PHE A 30 -1.81 -4.03 -15.28
C PHE A 30 -2.04 -2.78 -16.15
N VAL A 31 -1.50 -2.76 -17.36
CA VAL A 31 -1.67 -1.62 -18.29
C VAL A 31 -3.14 -1.39 -18.64
N ALA A 32 -3.93 -2.46 -18.82
CA ALA A 32 -5.37 -2.32 -19.08
C ALA A 32 -6.10 -1.63 -17.93
N GLN A 33 -5.77 -1.97 -16.68
CA GLN A 33 -6.38 -1.33 -15.50
C GLN A 33 -5.89 0.11 -15.29
N LEU A 34 -4.62 0.43 -15.58
CA LEU A 34 -4.11 1.80 -15.57
C LEU A 34 -4.88 2.69 -16.57
N ARG A 35 -5.16 2.16 -17.77
CA ARG A 35 -5.99 2.85 -18.77
C ARG A 35 -7.40 3.11 -18.24
N ILE A 36 -8.06 2.10 -17.67
CA ILE A 36 -9.40 2.24 -17.09
C ILE A 36 -9.42 3.31 -16.00
N ALA A 37 -8.41 3.31 -15.13
CA ALA A 37 -8.30 4.31 -14.06
C ALA A 37 -8.14 5.72 -14.61
N ALA A 38 -7.31 5.91 -15.62
CA ALA A 38 -7.11 7.20 -16.29
C ALA A 38 -8.40 7.66 -17.00
N ASP A 39 -9.04 6.77 -17.76
CA ASP A 39 -10.28 7.08 -18.50
C ASP A 39 -11.44 7.45 -17.56
N LEU A 40 -11.49 6.87 -16.37
CA LEU A 40 -12.51 7.13 -15.35
C LEU A 40 -12.09 8.21 -14.34
N ASN A 41 -10.89 8.78 -14.45
CA ASN A 41 -10.32 9.70 -13.48
C ASN A 41 -10.40 9.15 -12.03
N MET A 42 -9.99 7.90 -11.85
CA MET A 42 -9.99 7.21 -10.56
C MET A 42 -8.56 6.87 -10.13
N PRO A 43 -8.25 6.93 -8.82
CA PRO A 43 -6.95 6.48 -8.33
C PRO A 43 -6.76 4.98 -8.52
N VAL A 44 -5.50 4.53 -8.53
CA VAL A 44 -5.15 3.11 -8.64
C VAL A 44 -4.64 2.57 -7.31
N PHE A 45 -5.10 1.36 -6.96
CA PHE A 45 -4.64 0.57 -5.84
C PHE A 45 -3.77 -0.58 -6.38
N MET A 46 -2.48 -0.58 -6.05
CA MET A 46 -1.49 -1.38 -6.77
C MET A 46 -0.70 -2.32 -5.88
N HIS A 47 -0.31 -3.45 -6.48
CA HIS A 47 0.56 -4.48 -5.92
C HIS A 47 1.87 -4.56 -6.71
N CYS A 48 3.00 -4.68 -6.00
CA CYS A 48 4.29 -4.97 -6.62
C CYS A 48 5.11 -5.89 -5.71
N ARG A 49 5.53 -7.03 -6.24
CA ARG A 49 6.46 -7.94 -5.55
C ARG A 49 7.48 -8.52 -6.52
N ASP A 50 8.77 -8.29 -6.21
CA ASP A 50 9.91 -8.76 -7.02
C ASP A 50 9.83 -8.34 -8.51
N ALA A 51 9.30 -7.13 -8.78
CA ALA A 51 9.00 -6.65 -10.12
C ALA A 51 9.15 -5.12 -10.26
N HIS A 52 9.83 -4.43 -9.34
CA HIS A 52 9.77 -2.98 -9.19
C HIS A 52 10.19 -2.22 -10.45
N GLU A 53 11.31 -2.59 -11.07
CA GLU A 53 11.80 -1.91 -12.28
C GLU A 53 10.77 -1.96 -13.42
N ARG A 54 10.22 -3.15 -13.65
CA ARG A 54 9.21 -3.33 -14.70
C ARG A 54 7.88 -2.67 -14.34
N PHE A 55 7.50 -2.75 -13.08
CA PHE A 55 6.32 -2.07 -12.54
C PHE A 55 6.40 -0.55 -12.77
N MET A 56 7.52 0.08 -12.43
CA MET A 56 7.70 1.52 -12.64
C MET A 56 7.73 1.89 -14.12
N THR A 57 8.38 1.09 -14.96
CA THR A 57 8.40 1.30 -16.41
C THR A 57 7.01 1.35 -17.02
N LEU A 58 6.11 0.47 -16.57
CA LEU A 58 4.73 0.41 -17.06
C LEU A 58 3.84 1.49 -16.48
N LEU A 59 4.07 1.89 -15.22
CA LEU A 59 3.27 2.87 -14.51
C LEU A 59 3.59 4.31 -14.93
N GLU A 60 4.85 4.64 -15.14
CA GLU A 60 5.32 6.02 -15.33
C GLU A 60 4.57 6.80 -16.41
N PRO A 61 4.22 6.23 -17.59
CA PRO A 61 3.45 6.93 -18.62
C PRO A 61 2.01 7.31 -18.23
N TRP A 62 1.54 6.81 -17.10
CA TRP A 62 0.18 7.02 -16.60
C TRP A 62 0.08 7.97 -15.42
N LEU A 63 1.17 8.23 -14.70
CA LEU A 63 1.14 8.97 -13.42
C LEU A 63 0.55 10.37 -13.54
N ASP A 64 0.80 11.06 -14.64
CA ASP A 64 0.24 12.40 -14.91
C ASP A 64 -1.23 12.38 -15.34
N LYS A 65 -1.78 11.19 -15.63
CA LYS A 65 -3.16 10.96 -16.06
C LYS A 65 -4.04 10.41 -14.94
N LEU A 66 -3.43 10.06 -13.80
CA LEU A 66 -4.12 9.48 -12.66
C LEU A 66 -4.31 10.53 -11.56
N PRO A 67 -5.49 10.62 -10.91
CA PRO A 67 -5.68 11.53 -9.78
C PRO A 67 -4.86 11.14 -8.55
N GLY A 68 -4.43 9.88 -8.47
CA GLY A 68 -3.60 9.36 -7.38
C GLY A 68 -3.26 7.90 -7.57
N ALA A 69 -2.27 7.45 -6.82
CA ALA A 69 -1.78 6.08 -6.87
C ALA A 69 -1.26 5.64 -5.50
N VAL A 70 -1.53 4.41 -5.11
CA VAL A 70 -0.97 3.78 -3.90
C VAL A 70 -0.37 2.43 -4.24
N LEU A 71 0.84 2.20 -3.74
CA LEU A 71 1.46 0.88 -3.70
C LEU A 71 1.16 0.28 -2.33
N HIS A 72 0.20 -0.65 -2.29
CA HIS A 72 -0.24 -1.27 -1.06
C HIS A 72 0.73 -2.35 -0.59
N CYS A 73 0.68 -2.68 0.68
CA CYS A 73 1.49 -3.74 1.31
C CYS A 73 2.97 -3.68 0.89
N PHE A 74 3.56 -2.49 0.98
CA PHE A 74 4.95 -2.27 0.57
C PHE A 74 5.91 -3.13 1.40
N THR A 75 6.79 -3.86 0.72
CA THR A 75 7.83 -4.72 1.30
C THR A 75 9.15 -4.63 0.53
N GLY A 76 9.32 -3.58 -0.26
CA GLY A 76 10.50 -3.35 -1.10
C GLY A 76 11.68 -2.72 -0.35
N THR A 77 12.67 -2.30 -1.12
CA THR A 77 13.89 -1.65 -0.63
C THR A 77 13.70 -0.15 -0.38
N ARG A 78 14.73 0.47 0.22
CA ARG A 78 14.79 1.93 0.41
C ARG A 78 14.69 2.67 -0.93
N GLU A 79 15.45 2.24 -1.91
CA GLU A 79 15.52 2.84 -3.25
C GLU A 79 14.18 2.76 -3.95
N GLU A 80 13.51 1.63 -3.85
CA GLU A 80 12.17 1.41 -4.39
C GLU A 80 11.13 2.32 -3.72
N MET A 81 11.17 2.42 -2.39
CA MET A 81 10.31 3.33 -1.63
C MET A 81 10.53 4.79 -2.06
N GLN A 82 11.79 5.23 -2.13
CA GLN A 82 12.15 6.58 -2.53
C GLN A 82 11.70 6.89 -3.97
N ALA A 83 11.85 5.92 -4.88
CA ALA A 83 11.39 6.05 -6.26
C ALA A 83 9.87 6.24 -6.35
N CYS A 84 9.11 5.52 -5.54
CA CYS A 84 7.65 5.69 -5.44
C CYS A 84 7.26 7.06 -4.87
N VAL A 85 7.84 7.44 -3.75
CA VAL A 85 7.56 8.71 -3.06
C VAL A 85 7.90 9.91 -3.95
N ALA A 86 9.04 9.87 -4.63
CA ALA A 86 9.47 10.94 -5.56
C ALA A 86 8.48 11.16 -6.71
N ARG A 87 7.66 10.17 -7.03
CA ARG A 87 6.60 10.22 -8.05
C ARG A 87 5.21 10.48 -7.49
N GLY A 88 5.11 10.82 -6.21
CA GLY A 88 3.85 11.12 -5.55
C GLY A 88 3.00 9.90 -5.17
N ILE A 89 3.53 8.68 -5.35
CA ILE A 89 2.84 7.44 -5.01
C ILE A 89 2.77 7.28 -3.49
N TYR A 90 1.59 6.98 -2.97
CA TYR A 90 1.38 6.64 -1.56
C TYR A 90 1.91 5.24 -1.26
N ILE A 91 2.40 5.05 -0.05
CA ILE A 91 2.95 3.79 0.44
C ILE A 91 2.03 3.21 1.52
N GLY A 92 1.47 2.05 1.25
CA GLY A 92 0.63 1.32 2.21
C GLY A 92 1.47 0.36 3.05
N ILE A 93 1.36 0.43 4.37
CA ILE A 93 2.07 -0.41 5.33
C ILE A 93 1.10 -1.28 6.10
N THR A 94 1.37 -2.58 6.12
CA THR A 94 0.55 -3.60 6.78
C THR A 94 1.20 -4.10 8.07
N GLY A 95 0.55 -5.08 8.70
CA GLY A 95 1.11 -5.83 9.81
C GLY A 95 2.36 -6.65 9.50
N TRP A 96 2.86 -6.65 8.25
CA TRP A 96 4.17 -7.21 7.91
C TRP A 96 5.29 -6.63 8.77
N VAL A 97 5.20 -5.34 9.08
CA VAL A 97 6.15 -4.64 9.95
C VAL A 97 6.20 -5.22 11.37
N CYS A 98 5.17 -5.91 11.83
CA CYS A 98 5.10 -6.57 13.13
C CYS A 98 5.75 -7.97 13.15
N ASP A 99 6.23 -8.48 12.02
CA ASP A 99 6.95 -9.77 11.95
C ASP A 99 8.44 -9.56 12.24
N GLU A 100 8.94 -10.10 13.35
CA GLU A 100 10.34 -9.96 13.75
C GLU A 100 11.35 -10.65 12.82
N ARG A 101 10.89 -11.55 11.97
CA ARG A 101 11.74 -12.27 11.02
C ARG A 101 11.86 -11.59 9.67
N ARG A 102 10.80 -10.87 9.25
CA ARG A 102 10.67 -10.34 7.89
C ARG A 102 10.46 -8.83 7.84
N GLY A 103 10.03 -8.24 8.95
CA GLY A 103 9.65 -6.84 9.01
C GLY A 103 10.77 -5.89 9.44
N LEU A 104 11.96 -6.38 9.79
CA LEU A 104 13.03 -5.55 10.36
C LEU A 104 13.50 -4.47 9.38
N GLU A 105 13.76 -4.84 8.14
CA GLU A 105 14.18 -3.88 7.11
C GLU A 105 13.11 -2.82 6.85
N LEU A 106 11.83 -3.23 6.82
CA LEU A 106 10.72 -2.30 6.66
C LEU A 106 10.61 -1.32 7.84
N ARG A 107 10.89 -1.75 9.08
CA ARG A 107 10.92 -0.86 10.26
C ARG A 107 11.93 0.29 10.10
N GLU A 108 13.08 0.01 9.51
CA GLU A 108 14.11 1.02 9.25
C GLU A 108 13.68 2.03 8.18
N LEU A 109 12.78 1.64 7.27
CA LEU A 109 12.26 2.51 6.23
C LEU A 109 11.12 3.42 6.73
N LEU A 110 10.39 3.02 7.76
CA LEU A 110 9.22 3.76 8.24
C LEU A 110 9.49 5.25 8.52
N PRO A 111 10.58 5.65 9.21
CA PRO A 111 10.87 7.06 9.46
C PRO A 111 11.19 7.85 8.19
N LEU A 112 11.54 7.17 7.10
CA LEU A 112 11.93 7.79 5.82
C LEU A 112 10.74 8.02 4.88
N ILE A 113 9.60 7.39 5.16
CA ILE A 113 8.37 7.61 4.39
C ILE A 113 7.76 8.94 4.85
N PRO A 114 7.57 9.94 3.97
CA PRO A 114 6.87 11.17 4.34
C PRO A 114 5.48 10.85 4.89
N ALA A 115 5.10 11.46 6.00
CA ALA A 115 3.84 11.17 6.67
C ALA A 115 2.63 11.43 5.74
N GLU A 116 2.72 12.44 4.87
CA GLU A 116 1.71 12.78 3.87
C GLU A 116 1.62 11.78 2.69
N LYS A 117 2.50 10.79 2.66
CA LYS A 117 2.49 9.70 1.66
C LYS A 117 2.29 8.32 2.28
N LEU A 118 2.06 8.26 3.58
CA LEU A 118 1.86 7.01 4.32
C LEU A 118 0.38 6.65 4.42
N LEU A 119 0.05 5.40 4.14
CA LEU A 119 -1.23 4.77 4.46
C LEU A 119 -1.00 3.55 5.35
N ILE A 120 -1.97 3.24 6.19
CA ILE A 120 -1.93 2.10 7.11
C ILE A 120 -3.07 1.17 6.77
N GLU A 121 -2.78 -0.11 6.65
CA GLU A 121 -3.73 -1.12 6.21
C GLU A 121 -3.52 -2.46 6.92
N THR A 122 -4.49 -3.35 6.82
CA THR A 122 -4.42 -4.69 7.41
C THR A 122 -4.05 -5.78 6.43
N ASP A 123 -4.48 -5.67 5.18
CA ASP A 123 -4.48 -6.75 4.19
C ASP A 123 -5.25 -8.01 4.67
N ALA A 124 -6.28 -7.80 5.51
CA ALA A 124 -7.10 -8.90 6.02
C ALA A 124 -7.75 -9.71 4.89
N PRO A 125 -7.80 -11.02 4.99
CA PRO A 125 -7.55 -11.89 6.15
C PRO A 125 -6.08 -12.32 6.35
N TYR A 126 -5.15 -11.75 5.60
CA TYR A 126 -3.73 -12.04 5.66
C TYR A 126 -3.00 -11.12 6.65
N LEU A 127 -1.73 -11.40 6.90
CA LEU A 127 -0.78 -10.55 7.61
C LEU A 127 -1.21 -10.17 9.05
N LEU A 128 -1.83 -11.12 9.78
CA LEU A 128 -2.10 -10.93 11.20
C LEU A 128 -0.82 -10.47 11.92
N PRO A 129 -0.83 -9.32 12.63
CA PRO A 129 0.32 -8.85 13.37
C PRO A 129 0.84 -9.92 14.34
N ARG A 130 2.14 -10.22 14.26
CA ARG A 130 2.72 -11.33 15.02
C ARG A 130 3.02 -10.99 16.47
N ASP A 131 3.03 -9.74 16.81
CA ASP A 131 3.31 -9.20 18.14
C ASP A 131 2.05 -8.85 18.95
N LEU A 132 0.87 -9.30 18.51
CA LEU A 132 -0.36 -9.17 19.27
C LEU A 132 -0.29 -9.90 20.61
N THR A 133 -0.76 -9.21 21.68
CA THR A 133 -0.84 -9.78 23.03
C THR A 133 -2.20 -9.43 23.63
N PRO A 134 -3.01 -10.43 24.07
CA PRO A 134 -2.77 -11.87 23.97
C PRO A 134 -2.75 -12.36 22.53
N LYS A 135 -2.03 -13.46 22.30
CA LYS A 135 -1.92 -14.03 20.94
C LYS A 135 -3.29 -14.57 20.50
N PRO A 136 -3.82 -14.16 19.34
CA PRO A 136 -5.10 -14.67 18.84
C PRO A 136 -5.08 -16.18 18.62
N SER A 137 -6.22 -16.83 18.83
CA SER A 137 -6.39 -18.28 18.61
C SER A 137 -6.39 -18.64 17.11
N SER A 138 -6.74 -17.70 16.25
CA SER A 138 -6.77 -17.85 14.79
C SER A 138 -5.62 -17.08 14.16
N ARG A 139 -5.19 -17.53 12.96
CA ARG A 139 -4.23 -16.78 12.11
C ARG A 139 -4.91 -15.77 11.20
N ARG A 140 -6.22 -15.71 11.20
CA ARG A 140 -7.02 -14.80 10.37
C ARG A 140 -6.87 -13.38 10.90
N ASN A 141 -6.43 -12.48 10.01
CA ASN A 141 -6.41 -11.05 10.29
C ASN A 141 -7.80 -10.43 10.07
N GLU A 142 -8.06 -9.32 10.73
CA GLU A 142 -9.32 -8.58 10.66
C GLU A 142 -9.03 -7.07 10.66
N PRO A 143 -9.90 -6.23 10.06
CA PRO A 143 -9.76 -4.78 10.11
C PRO A 143 -9.67 -4.21 11.53
N ALA A 144 -10.24 -4.91 12.54
CA ALA A 144 -10.17 -4.56 13.95
C ALA A 144 -8.71 -4.48 14.50
N HIS A 145 -7.74 -5.06 13.81
CA HIS A 145 -6.33 -4.99 14.19
C HIS A 145 -5.60 -3.73 13.64
N LEU A 146 -6.26 -2.89 12.85
CA LEU A 146 -5.66 -1.67 12.31
C LEU A 146 -5.11 -0.73 13.40
N PRO A 147 -5.79 -0.51 14.54
CA PRO A 147 -5.25 0.33 15.62
C PRO A 147 -3.93 -0.19 16.20
N HIS A 148 -3.74 -1.52 16.27
CA HIS A 148 -2.49 -2.10 16.71
C HIS A 148 -1.36 -1.80 15.71
N ILE A 149 -1.61 -1.98 14.41
CA ILE A 149 -0.64 -1.68 13.35
C ILE A 149 -0.25 -0.19 13.40
N LEU A 150 -1.23 0.70 13.53
CA LEU A 150 -0.99 2.14 13.68
C LEU A 150 -0.05 2.46 14.85
N GLN A 151 -0.33 1.91 16.04
CA GLN A 151 0.50 2.12 17.22
C GLN A 151 1.94 1.64 17.02
N ARG A 152 2.11 0.49 16.38
CA ARG A 152 3.45 -0.05 16.09
C ARG A 152 4.22 0.81 15.08
N ILE A 153 3.56 1.25 14.02
CA ILE A 153 4.15 2.16 13.04
C ILE A 153 4.55 3.49 13.71
N ALA A 154 3.65 4.10 14.48
CA ALA A 154 3.93 5.34 15.22
C ALA A 154 5.14 5.18 16.14
N HIS A 155 5.22 4.06 16.88
CA HIS A 155 6.36 3.74 17.74
C HIS A 155 7.69 3.74 16.96
N TRP A 156 7.78 3.01 15.86
CA TRP A 156 9.02 2.94 15.07
C TRP A 156 9.35 4.22 14.30
N ARG A 157 8.35 5.05 14.03
CA ARG A 157 8.55 6.38 13.45
C ARG A 157 8.93 7.43 14.51
N GLY A 158 8.76 7.12 15.80
CA GLY A 158 8.96 8.09 16.88
C GLY A 158 7.92 9.22 16.88
N GLU A 159 6.69 8.93 16.43
CA GLU A 159 5.61 9.89 16.28
C GLU A 159 4.45 9.57 17.22
N ASP A 160 3.63 10.58 17.54
CA ASP A 160 2.39 10.38 18.29
C ASP A 160 1.36 9.61 17.46
N ALA A 161 0.75 8.56 18.05
CA ALA A 161 -0.16 7.69 17.33
C ALA A 161 -1.46 8.40 16.91
N ALA A 162 -1.97 9.35 17.72
CA ALA A 162 -3.18 10.10 17.38
C ALA A 162 -2.91 11.09 16.24
N TRP A 163 -1.75 11.72 16.26
CA TRP A 163 -1.31 12.57 15.14
C TRP A 163 -1.15 11.76 13.85
N LEU A 164 -0.52 10.59 13.93
CA LEU A 164 -0.33 9.72 12.76
C LEU A 164 -1.66 9.22 12.21
N ALA A 165 -2.61 8.85 13.09
CA ALA A 165 -3.97 8.48 12.68
C ALA A 165 -4.63 9.61 11.88
N ALA A 166 -4.64 10.83 12.43
CA ALA A 166 -5.24 11.98 11.76
C ALA A 166 -4.57 12.28 10.42
N THR A 167 -3.25 12.14 10.34
CA THR A 167 -2.48 12.37 9.10
C THR A 167 -2.82 11.31 8.04
N THR A 168 -2.83 10.04 8.42
CA THR A 168 -3.15 8.95 7.47
C THR A 168 -4.63 8.97 7.04
N ASP A 169 -5.54 9.37 7.92
CA ASP A 169 -6.95 9.62 7.55
C ASP A 169 -7.09 10.74 6.52
N ALA A 170 -6.34 11.83 6.68
CA ALA A 170 -6.31 12.92 5.71
C ALA A 170 -5.74 12.44 4.36
N ASN A 171 -4.73 11.58 4.37
CA ASN A 171 -4.18 10.97 3.16
C ASN A 171 -5.21 10.10 2.44
N VAL A 172 -5.97 9.28 3.16
CA VAL A 172 -7.06 8.45 2.61
C VAL A 172 -8.12 9.35 1.95
N LYS A 173 -8.55 10.40 2.64
CA LYS A 173 -9.51 11.37 2.08
C LYS A 173 -9.01 12.02 0.80
N THR A 174 -7.74 12.42 0.79
CA THR A 174 -7.12 13.06 -0.38
C THR A 174 -6.97 12.09 -1.54
N LEU A 175 -6.45 10.87 -1.28
CA LEU A 175 -6.20 9.89 -2.33
C LEU A 175 -7.48 9.39 -2.98
N PHE A 176 -8.48 9.03 -2.17
CA PHE A 176 -9.70 8.38 -2.65
C PHE A 176 -10.89 9.35 -2.86
N GLY A 177 -10.73 10.62 -2.51
CA GLY A 177 -11.80 11.61 -2.66
C GLY A 177 -13.02 11.32 -1.78
N ILE A 178 -12.83 10.70 -0.62
CA ILE A 178 -13.91 10.31 0.29
C ILE A 178 -13.96 11.23 1.51
N ALA A 179 -15.15 11.35 2.09
CA ALA A 179 -15.38 12.09 3.33
C ALA A 179 -15.96 11.14 4.40
N PHE A 180 -15.42 11.19 5.62
CA PHE A 180 -15.92 10.50 6.81
C PHE A 180 -15.58 11.27 8.07
#